data_62dbef0548f2fa547102113376bb8026
#
_entry.id   62dbef0548f2fa547102113376bb8026
#
_cell.length_a   1.000
_cell.length_b   1.000
_cell.length_c   1.000
_cell.angle_alpha   90.00
_cell.angle_beta   90.00
_cell.angle_gamma   90.00
#
_symmetry.space_group_name_H-M   'P 1'
#
loop_
_entity.id
_entity.type
_entity.pdbx_description
1 polymer ?
#
loop_
_entity_poly.entity_id
_entity_poly.type
_entity_poly.pdbx_seq_one_letter_code
_entity_poly.pdbx_strand_id
1 'polypeptide(L)'
;MKKLVIFETNNKDGIMSRSKKFYPDTYSEEDIKQDFLKVRQKVGEKYGFSGLKILQPAQKDVEANLDYPDGTYKRIDDTCLLKEDLWYETIPADILVIDSNYQNIVIGHRAADCPVIIAEDRKKQVVAVSHSGALQINRKVPMYTISALQKEAGSNLNDIYVYIGSCIKKSSYVYDRYPNWATNVSVWENCIEKKENLYHIDLVTAIINQLNIPKDHITISPVDTYKNQDYYSHLSEVKKESKPIGQNFVGAFNKER
;
A
#
# COMPACT_ATOMS: atom_id res chain seq x y z
N MET A 1 -0.58 -18.09 19.73
CA MET A 1 -0.20 -17.66 18.37
C MET A 1 -0.67 -16.22 18.20
N LYS A 2 0.22 -15.31 17.81
CA LYS A 2 -0.14 -13.94 17.46
C LYS A 2 -0.96 -13.96 16.18
N LYS A 3 -1.90 -13.04 16.05
CA LYS A 3 -2.74 -12.94 14.86
C LYS A 3 -2.41 -11.65 14.15
N LEU A 4 -2.02 -11.75 12.87
CA LEU A 4 -1.95 -10.57 12.02
C LEU A 4 -3.35 -10.02 11.79
N VAL A 5 -3.52 -8.75 12.07
CA VAL A 5 -4.73 -7.97 11.75
C VAL A 5 -4.41 -7.09 10.56
N ILE A 6 -5.14 -7.26 9.47
CA ILE A 6 -5.09 -6.40 8.29
C ILE A 6 -6.31 -5.49 8.33
N PHE A 7 -6.13 -4.22 8.04
CA PHE A 7 -7.21 -3.24 8.01
C PHE A 7 -7.04 -2.23 6.88
N GLU A 8 -8.15 -1.62 6.49
CA GLU A 8 -8.21 -0.54 5.51
C GLU A 8 -9.03 0.62 6.05
N THR A 9 -8.53 1.83 5.90
CA THR A 9 -9.30 3.05 6.19
C THR A 9 -10.02 3.55 4.94
N ASN A 10 -11.01 4.40 5.16
CA ASN A 10 -11.74 5.09 4.11
C ASN A 10 -12.02 6.55 4.51
N ASN A 11 -12.77 7.30 3.69
CA ASN A 11 -13.03 8.72 3.96
C ASN A 11 -13.83 8.99 5.24
N LYS A 12 -14.62 8.02 5.73
CA LYS A 12 -15.33 8.12 7.02
C LYS A 12 -14.40 8.04 8.22
N ASP A 13 -13.23 7.43 8.05
CA ASP A 13 -12.18 7.37 9.07
C ASP A 13 -11.40 8.69 9.14
N GLY A 14 -11.38 9.48 8.07
CA GLY A 14 -10.63 10.71 7.93
C GLY A 14 -9.34 10.53 7.12
N ILE A 15 -8.57 11.61 7.00
CA ILE A 15 -7.36 11.64 6.16
C ILE A 15 -6.16 11.11 6.94
N MET A 16 -5.67 9.92 6.58
CA MET A 16 -4.45 9.34 7.13
C MET A 16 -3.19 9.89 6.46
N SER A 17 -3.12 11.22 6.28
CA SER A 17 -1.99 11.90 5.64
C SER A 17 -1.73 13.26 6.28
N ARG A 18 -0.47 13.68 6.33
CA ARG A 18 -0.04 15.04 6.76
C ARG A 18 0.25 15.97 5.58
N SER A 19 -0.04 15.55 4.35
CA SER A 19 0.24 16.36 3.18
C SER A 19 -0.72 17.56 3.12
N LYS A 20 -0.17 18.78 3.09
CA LYS A 20 -0.92 20.05 3.02
C LYS A 20 -1.97 20.05 1.90
N LYS A 21 -1.69 19.39 0.78
CA LYS A 21 -2.60 19.32 -0.37
C LYS A 21 -3.98 18.72 -0.06
N PHE A 22 -4.14 17.99 1.04
CA PHE A 22 -5.40 17.38 1.46
C PHE A 22 -6.18 18.20 2.48
N TYR A 23 -5.67 19.37 2.85
CA TYR A 23 -6.27 20.24 3.86
C TYR A 23 -6.58 21.61 3.27
N PRO A 24 -7.55 22.36 3.84
CA PRO A 24 -7.82 23.74 3.44
C PRO A 24 -6.55 24.61 3.53
N ASP A 25 -6.43 25.59 2.63
CA ASP A 25 -5.30 26.52 2.63
C ASP A 25 -5.15 27.30 3.94
N THR A 26 -6.25 27.47 4.67
CA THR A 26 -6.30 28.12 5.98
C THR A 26 -5.65 27.32 7.11
N TYR A 27 -5.42 25.99 6.92
CA TYR A 27 -4.79 25.17 7.96
C TYR A 27 -3.30 25.45 8.04
N SER A 28 -2.81 25.71 9.26
CA SER A 28 -1.39 25.70 9.59
C SER A 28 -0.83 24.26 9.64
N GLU A 29 0.49 24.12 9.70
CA GLU A 29 1.11 22.80 9.90
C GLU A 29 0.69 22.17 11.23
N GLU A 30 0.51 22.98 12.27
CA GLU A 30 0.03 22.49 13.56
C GLU A 30 -1.42 22.02 13.50
N ASP A 31 -2.31 22.74 12.79
CA ASP A 31 -3.70 22.32 12.59
C ASP A 31 -3.75 20.95 11.88
N ILE A 32 -2.94 20.79 10.82
CA ILE A 32 -2.81 19.52 10.08
C ILE A 32 -2.33 18.40 11.00
N LYS A 33 -1.33 18.69 11.84
CA LYS A 33 -0.80 17.73 12.80
C LYS A 33 -1.87 17.31 13.79
N GLN A 34 -2.58 18.26 14.38
CA GLN A 34 -3.63 17.98 15.37
C GLN A 34 -4.79 17.20 14.76
N ASP A 35 -5.22 17.54 13.56
CA ASP A 35 -6.28 16.81 12.86
C ASP A 35 -5.85 15.36 12.55
N PHE A 36 -4.65 15.21 12.01
CA PHE A 36 -4.07 13.89 11.77
C PHE A 36 -4.01 13.04 13.05
N LEU A 37 -3.64 13.62 14.19
CA LEU A 37 -3.56 12.95 15.46
C LEU A 37 -4.93 12.41 15.91
N LYS A 38 -5.98 13.22 15.76
CA LYS A 38 -7.37 12.84 16.07
C LYS A 38 -7.83 11.68 15.18
N VAL A 39 -7.57 11.78 13.86
CA VAL A 39 -7.90 10.72 12.90
C VAL A 39 -7.20 9.42 13.27
N ARG A 40 -5.90 9.49 13.54
CA ARG A 40 -5.11 8.33 13.90
C ARG A 40 -5.58 7.66 15.20
N GLN A 41 -5.91 8.45 16.21
CA GLN A 41 -6.46 7.92 17.47
C GLN A 41 -7.77 7.17 17.20
N LYS A 42 -8.71 7.81 16.50
CA LYS A 42 -10.00 7.22 16.10
C LYS A 42 -9.82 5.90 15.34
N VAL A 43 -8.91 5.89 14.38
CA VAL A 43 -8.59 4.69 13.59
C VAL A 43 -7.94 3.61 14.48
N GLY A 44 -7.01 3.99 15.35
CA GLY A 44 -6.38 3.09 16.30
C GLY A 44 -7.38 2.44 17.26
N GLU A 45 -8.32 3.19 17.77
CA GLU A 45 -9.41 2.67 18.63
C GLU A 45 -10.32 1.72 17.85
N LYS A 46 -10.74 2.11 16.64
CA LYS A 46 -11.60 1.29 15.77
C LYS A 46 -10.99 -0.08 15.44
N TYR A 47 -9.71 -0.12 15.12
CA TYR A 47 -9.04 -1.35 14.69
C TYR A 47 -8.22 -2.03 15.80
N GLY A 48 -8.02 -1.39 16.94
CA GLY A 48 -7.37 -1.94 18.12
C GLY A 48 -5.84 -1.81 18.12
N PHE A 49 -5.31 -0.74 17.53
CA PHE A 49 -3.87 -0.44 17.52
C PHE A 49 -3.52 0.93 18.14
N SER A 50 -4.34 1.44 19.03
CA SER A 50 -4.07 2.71 19.74
C SER A 50 -2.68 2.70 20.36
N GLY A 51 -1.91 3.78 20.16
CA GLY A 51 -0.55 3.91 20.70
C GLY A 51 0.55 3.22 19.90
N LEU A 52 0.24 2.46 18.84
CA LEU A 52 1.28 1.82 18.02
C LEU A 52 1.93 2.83 17.07
N LYS A 53 3.22 2.67 16.84
CA LYS A 53 3.96 3.43 15.82
C LYS A 53 3.56 2.97 14.42
N ILE A 54 3.36 3.90 13.49
CA ILE A 54 3.06 3.57 12.10
C ILE A 54 4.31 3.74 11.24
N LEU A 55 4.70 2.70 10.53
CA LEU A 55 5.79 2.71 9.57
C LEU A 55 5.26 2.50 8.15
N GLN A 56 5.77 3.26 7.21
CA GLN A 56 5.44 3.10 5.81
C GLN A 56 6.69 3.18 4.92
N PRO A 57 6.74 2.45 3.80
CA PRO A 57 7.78 2.67 2.81
C PRO A 57 7.66 4.08 2.22
N ALA A 58 8.79 4.77 2.08
CA ALA A 58 8.88 6.01 1.33
C ALA A 58 9.20 5.69 -0.11
N GLN A 59 8.34 6.08 -1.01
CA GLN A 59 8.84 6.32 -2.35
C GLN A 59 9.79 7.51 -2.30
N LYS A 60 11.09 7.30 -2.54
CA LYS A 60 11.93 8.38 -2.98
C LYS A 60 11.45 8.81 -4.36
N ASP A 61 11.48 10.12 -4.63
CA ASP A 61 11.02 10.73 -5.86
C ASP A 61 11.34 9.85 -7.08
N VAL A 62 10.30 9.51 -7.81
CA VAL A 62 10.32 8.56 -8.93
C VAL A 62 11.34 8.96 -10.00
N GLU A 63 11.65 10.25 -10.13
CA GLU A 63 12.63 10.78 -11.09
C GLU A 63 14.09 10.52 -10.69
N ALA A 64 14.38 10.34 -9.39
CA ALA A 64 15.76 10.18 -8.91
C ALA A 64 16.25 8.75 -8.86
N ASN A 65 15.43 7.72 -9.13
CA ASN A 65 15.76 6.32 -8.85
C ASN A 65 15.52 5.34 -9.99
N LEU A 66 15.92 5.72 -11.19
CA LEU A 66 16.19 4.76 -12.26
C LEU A 66 17.35 3.78 -11.91
N ASP A 67 18.11 4.09 -10.87
CA ASP A 67 19.27 3.31 -10.43
C ASP A 67 19.00 2.21 -9.40
N TYR A 68 17.72 1.98 -9.02
CA TYR A 68 17.34 0.82 -8.20
C TYR A 68 16.50 -0.15 -9.03
N PRO A 69 17.15 -1.00 -9.87
CA PRO A 69 16.44 -1.97 -10.70
C PRO A 69 15.69 -3.03 -9.88
N ASP A 70 16.04 -3.21 -8.61
CA ASP A 70 15.74 -4.41 -7.82
C ASP A 70 14.84 -4.15 -6.60
N GLY A 71 13.86 -3.27 -6.66
CA GLY A 71 12.92 -3.03 -5.55
C GLY A 71 13.62 -3.04 -4.19
N THR A 72 13.96 -1.89 -3.64
CA THR A 72 14.68 -1.83 -2.35
C THR A 72 13.76 -2.26 -1.22
N TYR A 73 14.23 -3.14 -0.35
CA TYR A 73 13.53 -3.46 0.88
C TYR A 73 14.34 -3.05 2.11
N LYS A 74 13.66 -2.77 3.20
CA LYS A 74 14.24 -2.53 4.52
C LYS A 74 13.59 -3.46 5.52
N ARG A 75 14.41 -4.29 6.20
CA ARG A 75 13.97 -4.97 7.41
C ARG A 75 13.92 -3.96 8.55
N ILE A 76 12.81 -3.97 9.27
CA ILE A 76 12.64 -3.12 10.45
C ILE A 76 13.40 -3.75 11.60
N ASP A 77 14.24 -2.97 12.22
CA ASP A 77 15.03 -3.30 13.40
C ASP A 77 14.89 -2.19 14.47
N ASP A 78 15.50 -2.38 15.61
CA ASP A 78 15.41 -1.45 16.73
C ASP A 78 15.88 -0.04 16.37
N THR A 79 16.79 0.13 15.40
CA THR A 79 17.27 1.44 14.96
C THR A 79 16.19 2.23 14.23
N CYS A 80 15.23 1.55 13.59
CA CYS A 80 14.06 2.18 12.95
C CYS A 80 13.06 2.73 13.99
N LEU A 81 13.18 2.31 15.26
CA LEU A 81 12.23 2.62 16.32
C LEU A 81 12.67 3.77 17.24
N LEU A 82 13.94 4.19 17.14
CA LEU A 82 14.56 5.14 18.06
C LEU A 82 14.12 6.60 17.88
N LYS A 83 13.37 6.91 16.80
CA LYS A 83 12.88 8.27 16.61
C LYS A 83 11.60 8.50 17.41
N GLU A 84 11.59 9.56 18.21
CA GLU A 84 10.51 9.93 19.11
C GLU A 84 9.20 10.34 18.40
N ASP A 85 9.21 10.51 17.07
CA ASP A 85 8.03 10.92 16.33
C ASP A 85 7.05 9.74 16.17
N LEU A 86 6.15 9.62 17.12
CA LEU A 86 5.16 8.55 17.31
C LEU A 86 4.18 8.35 16.12
N TRP A 87 4.28 9.16 15.05
CA TRP A 87 3.14 9.33 14.18
C TRP A 87 3.28 8.75 12.79
N TYR A 88 4.47 8.86 12.24
CA TYR A 88 4.73 8.48 10.87
C TYR A 88 6.22 8.42 10.65
N GLU A 89 6.78 7.27 10.57
CA GLU A 89 8.11 7.17 10.01
C GLU A 89 8.04 6.67 8.58
N THR A 90 8.56 7.49 7.68
CA THR A 90 8.72 7.16 6.29
C THR A 90 10.11 6.56 6.13
N ILE A 91 10.16 5.27 5.81
CA ILE A 91 11.41 4.53 5.66
C ILE A 91 11.79 4.50 4.18
N PRO A 92 12.99 4.97 3.78
CA PRO A 92 13.43 4.94 2.38
C PRO A 92 13.57 3.51 1.86
N ALA A 93 12.49 2.97 1.32
CA ALA A 93 12.42 1.65 0.69
C ALA A 93 11.14 1.53 -0.11
N ASP A 94 11.06 0.60 -1.07
CA ASP A 94 9.80 0.23 -1.73
C ASP A 94 9.02 -0.78 -0.88
N ILE A 95 9.72 -1.55 -0.05
CA ILE A 95 9.18 -2.66 0.72
C ILE A 95 9.68 -2.58 2.16
N LEU A 96 8.80 -2.72 3.13
CA LEU A 96 9.15 -2.93 4.54
C LEU A 96 8.93 -4.37 4.93
N VAL A 97 9.87 -4.95 5.66
CA VAL A 97 9.77 -6.31 6.25
C VAL A 97 9.87 -6.20 7.76
N ILE A 98 8.94 -6.83 8.47
CA ILE A 98 8.91 -6.86 9.93
C ILE A 98 8.59 -8.26 10.43
N ASP A 99 9.24 -8.67 11.51
CA ASP A 99 8.86 -9.91 12.20
C ASP A 99 7.87 -9.67 13.35
N SER A 100 7.26 -10.75 13.84
CA SER A 100 6.23 -10.69 14.88
C SER A 100 6.74 -10.29 16.27
N ASN A 101 8.06 -10.14 16.46
CA ASN A 101 8.61 -9.67 17.74
C ASN A 101 8.28 -8.19 17.95
N TYR A 102 8.04 -7.45 16.87
CA TYR A 102 7.61 -6.06 16.92
C TYR A 102 6.10 -5.94 17.10
N GLN A 103 5.65 -5.96 18.36
CA GLN A 103 4.21 -5.97 18.70
C GLN A 103 3.54 -4.60 18.63
N ASN A 104 4.33 -3.53 18.77
CA ASN A 104 3.81 -2.17 18.91
C ASN A 104 3.93 -1.35 17.63
N ILE A 105 3.89 -2.00 16.48
CA ILE A 105 4.09 -1.36 15.18
C ILE A 105 2.94 -1.73 14.24
N VAL A 106 2.46 -0.73 13.53
CA VAL A 106 1.64 -0.88 12.32
C VAL A 106 2.55 -0.64 11.13
N ILE A 107 2.60 -1.58 10.20
CA ILE A 107 3.20 -1.35 8.88
C ILE A 107 2.10 -1.22 7.83
N GLY A 108 2.26 -0.31 6.89
CA GLY A 108 1.25 -0.09 5.87
C GLY A 108 1.65 0.99 4.88
N HIS A 109 0.75 1.32 3.97
CA HIS A 109 0.96 2.40 3.03
C HIS A 109 -0.33 3.17 2.75
N ARG A 110 -0.19 4.45 2.46
CA ARG A 110 -1.26 5.33 2.01
C ARG A 110 -1.40 5.22 0.51
N ALA A 111 -2.61 5.08 0.03
CA ALA A 111 -2.89 5.06 -1.39
C ALA A 111 -4.27 5.67 -1.71
N ALA A 112 -4.37 6.23 -2.90
CA ALA A 112 -5.63 6.52 -3.55
C ALA A 112 -5.51 5.89 -4.94
N ASP A 113 -6.26 4.81 -5.17
CA ASP A 113 -6.29 3.96 -6.37
C ASP A 113 -5.16 2.92 -6.50
N CYS A 114 -3.94 3.20 -6.03
CA CYS A 114 -2.87 2.22 -6.13
C CYS A 114 -3.06 1.06 -5.13
N PRO A 115 -2.83 -0.20 -5.54
CA PRO A 115 -2.84 -1.33 -4.62
C PRO A 115 -1.70 -1.25 -3.59
N VAL A 116 -1.99 -1.67 -2.37
CA VAL A 116 -0.99 -1.98 -1.34
C VAL A 116 -0.99 -3.49 -1.13
N ILE A 117 0.19 -4.08 -1.11
CA ILE A 117 0.38 -5.51 -0.88
C ILE A 117 0.82 -5.71 0.57
N ILE A 118 0.17 -6.64 1.26
CA ILE A 118 0.61 -7.19 2.53
C ILE A 118 0.86 -8.68 2.32
N ALA A 119 2.10 -9.12 2.47
CA ALA A 119 2.50 -10.51 2.36
C ALA A 119 2.94 -11.04 3.72
N GLU A 120 2.41 -12.18 4.15
CA GLU A 120 2.66 -12.81 5.44
C GLU A 120 3.19 -14.23 5.25
N ASP A 121 4.35 -14.55 5.83
CA ASP A 121 4.71 -15.94 6.12
C ASP A 121 4.20 -16.32 7.51
N ARG A 122 3.16 -17.14 7.55
CA ARG A 122 2.50 -17.53 8.80
C ARG A 122 3.33 -18.45 9.68
N LYS A 123 4.25 -19.22 9.09
CA LYS A 123 5.15 -20.11 9.86
C LYS A 123 6.30 -19.36 10.48
N LYS A 124 6.91 -18.46 9.71
CA LYS A 124 8.04 -17.65 10.16
C LYS A 124 7.57 -16.40 10.92
N GLN A 125 6.27 -16.09 10.88
CA GLN A 125 5.68 -14.91 11.51
C GLN A 125 6.38 -13.62 11.08
N VAL A 126 6.57 -13.45 9.78
CA VAL A 126 7.16 -12.26 9.17
C VAL A 126 6.19 -11.69 8.15
N VAL A 127 6.16 -10.37 8.05
CA VAL A 127 5.25 -9.62 7.18
C VAL A 127 6.04 -8.64 6.33
N ALA A 128 5.69 -8.55 5.05
CA ALA A 128 6.17 -7.52 4.15
C ALA A 128 5.01 -6.64 3.66
N VAL A 129 5.27 -5.34 3.52
CA VAL A 129 4.31 -4.37 2.96
C VAL A 129 4.97 -3.59 1.85
N SER A 130 4.27 -3.42 0.72
CA SER A 130 4.70 -2.61 -0.40
C SER A 130 3.57 -1.83 -1.04
N HIS A 131 3.90 -0.68 -1.62
CA HIS A 131 3.04 0.05 -2.53
C HIS A 131 3.23 -0.49 -3.94
N SER A 132 2.14 -0.74 -4.67
CA SER A 132 2.19 -1.41 -5.98
C SER A 132 1.33 -0.69 -7.03
N GLY A 133 1.56 0.61 -7.20
CA GLY A 133 1.04 1.36 -8.34
C GLY A 133 1.71 0.95 -9.66
N ALA A 134 1.27 1.51 -10.79
CA ALA A 134 1.73 1.13 -12.13
C ALA A 134 3.27 1.16 -12.29
N LEU A 135 3.92 2.19 -11.75
CA LEU A 135 5.39 2.32 -11.83
C LEU A 135 6.11 1.25 -10.98
N GLN A 136 5.57 0.92 -9.80
CA GLN A 136 6.12 -0.14 -8.94
C GLN A 136 5.92 -1.52 -9.57
N ILE A 137 4.80 -1.73 -10.27
CA ILE A 137 4.55 -2.96 -11.04
C ILE A 137 5.58 -3.08 -12.17
N ASN A 138 5.90 -2.00 -12.88
CA ASN A 138 6.97 -1.97 -13.90
C ASN A 138 8.32 -2.37 -13.31
N ARG A 139 8.62 -1.91 -12.08
CA ARG A 139 9.85 -2.21 -11.33
C ARG A 139 9.81 -3.56 -10.63
N LYS A 140 8.78 -4.37 -10.85
CA LYS A 140 8.58 -5.70 -10.26
C LYS A 140 8.54 -5.71 -8.72
N VAL A 141 8.10 -4.62 -8.09
CA VAL A 141 7.98 -4.53 -6.62
C VAL A 141 7.10 -5.65 -6.03
N PRO A 142 5.98 -6.08 -6.67
CA PRO A 142 5.24 -7.25 -6.18
C PRO A 142 6.09 -8.52 -6.07
N MET A 143 6.91 -8.83 -7.08
CA MET A 143 7.82 -9.97 -7.06
C MET A 143 8.86 -9.84 -5.94
N TYR A 144 9.46 -8.64 -5.81
CA TYR A 144 10.47 -8.38 -4.79
C TYR A 144 9.90 -8.39 -3.38
N THR A 145 8.60 -8.13 -3.20
CA THR A 145 7.92 -8.26 -1.89
C THR A 145 8.00 -9.71 -1.40
N ILE A 146 7.75 -10.67 -2.29
CA ILE A 146 7.89 -12.11 -1.98
C ILE A 146 9.36 -12.48 -1.76
N SER A 147 10.25 -12.02 -2.65
CA SER A 147 11.68 -12.28 -2.53
C SER A 147 12.28 -11.73 -1.24
N ALA A 148 11.79 -10.60 -0.74
CA ALA A 148 12.23 -10.04 0.53
C ALA A 148 11.93 -10.98 1.71
N LEU A 149 10.73 -11.58 1.76
CA LEU A 149 10.40 -12.59 2.77
C LEU A 149 11.29 -13.83 2.67
N GLN A 150 11.61 -14.27 1.46
CA GLN A 150 12.52 -15.41 1.24
C GLN A 150 13.93 -15.08 1.73
N LYS A 151 14.46 -13.91 1.40
CA LYS A 151 15.82 -13.50 1.77
C LYS A 151 15.95 -13.25 3.28
N GLU A 152 14.99 -12.57 3.89
CA GLU A 152 15.07 -12.13 5.29
C GLU A 152 14.68 -13.20 6.30
N ALA A 153 13.77 -14.11 5.94
CA ALA A 153 13.23 -15.10 6.86
C ALA A 153 13.38 -16.55 6.38
N GLY A 154 13.93 -16.78 5.19
CA GLY A 154 13.95 -18.10 4.59
C GLY A 154 12.55 -18.66 4.31
N SER A 155 11.62 -17.78 3.93
CA SER A 155 10.21 -18.13 3.70
C SER A 155 10.06 -19.09 2.51
N ASN A 156 9.18 -20.08 2.67
CA ASN A 156 8.78 -20.93 1.57
C ASN A 156 7.55 -20.32 0.87
N LEU A 157 7.51 -20.35 -0.45
CA LEU A 157 6.40 -19.81 -1.24
C LEU A 157 5.03 -20.39 -0.84
N ASN A 158 5.00 -21.67 -0.44
CA ASN A 158 3.78 -22.34 0.01
C ASN A 158 3.30 -21.91 1.41
N ASP A 159 4.08 -21.12 2.13
CA ASP A 159 3.74 -20.63 3.47
C ASP A 159 3.39 -19.13 3.46
N ILE A 160 3.53 -18.49 2.28
CA ILE A 160 3.25 -17.05 2.09
C ILE A 160 1.80 -16.86 1.67
N TYR A 161 1.12 -15.96 2.36
CA TYR A 161 -0.22 -15.48 2.05
C TYR A 161 -0.18 -14.01 1.73
N VAL A 162 -0.94 -13.57 0.72
CA VAL A 162 -0.95 -12.19 0.25
C VAL A 162 -2.34 -11.60 0.32
N TYR A 163 -2.41 -10.39 0.83
CA TYR A 163 -3.57 -9.53 0.74
C TYR A 163 -3.26 -8.34 -0.19
N ILE A 164 -4.09 -8.17 -1.21
CA ILE A 164 -4.07 -7.01 -2.11
C ILE A 164 -5.19 -6.06 -1.67
N GLY A 165 -4.83 -4.89 -1.18
CA GLY A 165 -5.75 -3.91 -0.62
C GLY A 165 -6.68 -3.26 -1.65
N SER A 166 -7.58 -2.41 -1.14
CA SER A 166 -8.49 -1.61 -1.95
C SER A 166 -7.71 -0.78 -2.98
N CYS A 167 -8.19 -0.81 -4.22
CA CYS A 167 -7.56 -0.13 -5.34
C CYS A 167 -8.56 0.12 -6.46
N ILE A 168 -8.18 0.94 -7.44
CA ILE A 168 -8.97 1.08 -8.66
C ILE A 168 -8.99 -0.26 -9.41
N LYS A 169 -10.17 -0.66 -9.90
CA LYS A 169 -10.33 -1.91 -10.64
C LYS A 169 -10.29 -1.68 -12.15
N LYS A 170 -10.03 -2.75 -12.91
CA LYS A 170 -9.97 -2.75 -14.38
C LYS A 170 -11.12 -2.01 -15.03
N SER A 171 -12.33 -2.17 -14.51
CA SER A 171 -13.54 -1.52 -15.06
C SER A 171 -13.55 0.01 -14.93
N SER A 172 -12.72 0.56 -14.04
CA SER A 172 -12.65 1.99 -13.73
C SER A 172 -11.34 2.64 -14.17
N TYR A 173 -10.26 1.86 -14.26
CA TYR A 173 -8.95 2.37 -14.64
C TYR A 173 -8.80 2.34 -16.17
N VAL A 174 -9.26 3.40 -16.81
CA VAL A 174 -9.37 3.49 -18.26
C VAL A 174 -8.66 4.71 -18.85
N TYR A 175 -8.08 4.54 -20.05
CA TYR A 175 -7.39 5.56 -20.82
C TYR A 175 -7.92 5.59 -22.26
N ASP A 176 -7.90 6.76 -22.88
CA ASP A 176 -8.25 6.97 -24.30
C ASP A 176 -7.15 6.50 -25.25
N ARG A 177 -5.93 6.39 -24.77
CA ARG A 177 -4.76 5.89 -25.49
C ARG A 177 -3.97 4.88 -24.65
N TYR A 178 -3.16 4.05 -25.34
CA TYR A 178 -2.28 3.11 -24.62
C TYR A 178 -1.32 3.89 -23.71
N PRO A 179 -1.20 3.50 -22.43
CA PRO A 179 -0.38 4.26 -21.48
C PRO A 179 1.10 4.18 -21.82
N ASN A 180 1.78 5.33 -21.93
CA ASN A 180 3.21 5.39 -22.27
C ASN A 180 4.07 4.61 -21.28
N TRP A 181 3.72 4.62 -19.99
CA TRP A 181 4.46 3.88 -18.95
C TRP A 181 4.34 2.35 -19.06
N ALA A 182 3.40 1.82 -19.85
CA ALA A 182 3.25 0.40 -20.12
C ALA A 182 3.89 -0.04 -21.45
N THR A 183 4.38 0.90 -22.26
CA THR A 183 4.93 0.60 -23.57
C THR A 183 6.23 -0.19 -23.45
N ASN A 184 6.32 -1.34 -24.17
CA ASN A 184 7.47 -2.26 -24.14
C ASN A 184 7.79 -2.86 -22.77
N VAL A 185 6.82 -2.93 -21.86
CA VAL A 185 6.95 -3.53 -20.53
C VAL A 185 6.13 -4.81 -20.47
N SER A 186 6.79 -5.96 -20.50
CA SER A 186 6.15 -7.28 -20.63
C SER A 186 5.18 -7.65 -19.48
N VAL A 187 5.35 -7.05 -18.32
CA VAL A 187 4.44 -7.29 -17.16
C VAL A 187 2.99 -6.93 -17.46
N TRP A 188 2.74 -6.11 -18.49
CA TRP A 188 1.39 -5.68 -18.88
C TRP A 188 0.76 -6.56 -19.95
N GLU A 189 1.47 -7.58 -20.42
CA GLU A 189 0.87 -8.55 -21.34
C GLU A 189 -0.37 -9.18 -20.72
N ASN A 190 -1.48 -9.14 -21.46
CA ASN A 190 -2.82 -9.58 -21.02
C ASN A 190 -3.42 -8.82 -19.81
N CYS A 191 -2.78 -7.75 -19.34
CA CYS A 191 -3.29 -6.90 -18.26
C CYS A 191 -3.89 -5.59 -18.77
N ILE A 192 -3.74 -5.27 -20.05
CA ILE A 192 -4.33 -4.10 -20.71
C ILE A 192 -5.19 -4.60 -21.88
N GLU A 193 -6.49 -4.30 -21.80
CA GLU A 193 -7.48 -4.68 -22.81
C GLU A 193 -8.03 -3.44 -23.49
N LYS A 194 -8.07 -3.44 -24.83
CA LYS A 194 -8.75 -2.41 -25.60
C LYS A 194 -10.22 -2.81 -25.81
N LYS A 195 -11.13 -2.00 -25.27
CA LYS A 195 -12.57 -2.19 -25.43
C LYS A 195 -13.24 -0.84 -25.72
N GLU A 196 -14.09 -0.78 -26.75
CA GLU A 196 -14.86 0.44 -27.09
C GLU A 196 -13.98 1.71 -27.19
N ASN A 197 -12.80 1.59 -27.84
CA ASN A 197 -11.79 2.66 -27.98
C ASN A 197 -11.10 3.10 -26.67
N LEU A 198 -11.34 2.45 -25.55
CA LEU A 198 -10.66 2.68 -24.27
C LEU A 198 -9.73 1.52 -23.93
N TYR A 199 -8.65 1.83 -23.25
CA TYR A 199 -7.71 0.86 -22.68
C TYR A 199 -8.01 0.65 -21.21
N HIS A 200 -8.41 -0.55 -20.85
CA HIS A 200 -8.74 -0.98 -19.49
C HIS A 200 -7.52 -1.63 -18.86
N ILE A 201 -7.04 -1.07 -17.75
CA ILE A 201 -5.82 -1.50 -17.06
C ILE A 201 -6.16 -2.37 -15.87
N ASP A 202 -5.59 -3.55 -15.78
CA ASP A 202 -5.76 -4.49 -14.66
C ASP A 202 -4.52 -4.58 -13.79
N LEU A 203 -4.44 -3.69 -12.79
CA LEU A 203 -3.35 -3.67 -11.81
C LEU A 203 -3.30 -4.97 -11.00
N VAL A 204 -4.45 -5.51 -10.64
CA VAL A 204 -4.54 -6.70 -9.79
C VAL A 204 -3.98 -7.91 -10.51
N THR A 205 -4.37 -8.13 -11.78
CA THR A 205 -3.83 -9.22 -12.59
C THR A 205 -2.32 -9.06 -12.81
N ALA A 206 -1.84 -7.85 -13.08
CA ALA A 206 -0.41 -7.58 -13.24
C ALA A 206 0.40 -7.88 -11.96
N ILE A 207 -0.17 -7.62 -10.80
CA ILE A 207 0.42 -7.99 -9.50
C ILE A 207 0.44 -9.51 -9.34
N ILE A 208 -0.71 -10.19 -9.52
CA ILE A 208 -0.82 -11.64 -9.34
C ILE A 208 0.17 -12.40 -10.21
N ASN A 209 0.36 -11.95 -11.45
CA ASN A 209 1.31 -12.56 -12.39
C ASN A 209 2.77 -12.49 -11.91
N GLN A 210 3.09 -11.59 -10.98
CA GLN A 210 4.43 -11.42 -10.42
C GLN A 210 4.65 -12.16 -9.09
N LEU A 211 3.59 -12.56 -8.37
CA LEU A 211 3.74 -13.07 -7.01
C LEU A 211 4.34 -14.48 -6.94
N ASN A 212 4.11 -15.32 -7.95
CA ASN A 212 4.61 -16.71 -8.02
C ASN A 212 4.32 -17.55 -6.73
N ILE A 213 3.13 -17.38 -6.16
CA ILE A 213 2.61 -18.14 -5.00
C ILE A 213 1.31 -18.86 -5.38
N PRO A 214 0.84 -19.85 -4.58
CA PRO A 214 -0.46 -20.48 -4.81
C PRO A 214 -1.59 -19.45 -4.88
N LYS A 215 -2.48 -19.57 -5.87
CA LYS A 215 -3.56 -18.59 -6.10
C LYS A 215 -4.57 -18.54 -4.95
N ASP A 216 -4.81 -19.64 -4.28
CA ASP A 216 -5.67 -19.76 -3.09
C ASP A 216 -5.06 -19.09 -1.84
N HIS A 217 -3.78 -18.72 -1.89
CA HIS A 217 -3.13 -17.89 -0.87
C HIS A 217 -3.28 -16.38 -1.11
N ILE A 218 -3.96 -15.97 -2.18
CA ILE A 218 -4.14 -14.56 -2.52
C ILE A 218 -5.57 -14.13 -2.17
N THR A 219 -5.68 -13.17 -1.29
CA THR A 219 -6.94 -12.48 -0.97
C THR A 219 -6.91 -11.08 -1.56
N ILE A 220 -7.99 -10.69 -2.22
CA ILE A 220 -8.11 -9.39 -2.90
C ILE A 220 -9.26 -8.62 -2.28
N SER A 221 -9.03 -7.37 -1.88
CA SER A 221 -10.11 -6.47 -1.49
C SER A 221 -11.12 -6.32 -2.65
N PRO A 222 -12.41 -6.50 -2.40
CA PRO A 222 -13.43 -6.33 -3.44
C PRO A 222 -13.67 -4.87 -3.82
N VAL A 223 -13.09 -3.94 -3.06
CA VAL A 223 -13.36 -2.51 -3.21
C VAL A 223 -12.70 -1.95 -4.47
N ASP A 224 -13.51 -1.28 -5.29
CA ASP A 224 -13.07 -0.36 -6.35
C ASP A 224 -13.08 1.06 -5.78
N THR A 225 -11.90 1.62 -5.53
CA THR A 225 -11.76 2.94 -4.88
C THR A 225 -12.36 4.07 -5.70
N TYR A 226 -12.40 3.95 -7.04
CA TYR A 226 -13.03 4.94 -7.90
C TYR A 226 -14.56 4.92 -7.81
N LYS A 227 -15.17 3.73 -7.83
CA LYS A 227 -16.64 3.59 -7.79
C LYS A 227 -17.21 3.77 -6.38
N ASN A 228 -16.48 3.34 -5.35
CA ASN A 228 -16.98 3.39 -3.98
C ASN A 228 -16.80 4.80 -3.41
N GLN A 229 -17.92 5.45 -3.09
CA GLN A 229 -17.96 6.83 -2.58
C GLN A 229 -17.33 7.00 -1.18
N ASP A 230 -17.17 5.90 -0.45
CA ASP A 230 -16.54 5.90 0.87
C ASP A 230 -14.99 5.88 0.81
N TYR A 231 -14.39 5.76 -0.39
CA TYR A 231 -12.93 5.70 -0.55
C TYR A 231 -12.41 6.89 -1.33
N TYR A 232 -11.22 7.36 -0.96
CA TYR A 232 -10.48 8.35 -1.75
C TYR A 232 -9.99 7.74 -3.05
N SER A 233 -10.03 8.52 -4.13
CA SER A 233 -9.57 8.11 -5.46
C SER A 233 -8.79 9.24 -6.12
N HIS A 234 -7.57 8.95 -6.54
CA HIS A 234 -6.73 9.88 -7.28
C HIS A 234 -7.31 10.16 -8.69
N LEU A 235 -7.87 9.14 -9.35
CA LEU A 235 -8.50 9.34 -10.66
C LEU A 235 -9.70 10.30 -10.57
N SER A 236 -10.49 10.20 -9.50
CA SER A 236 -11.59 11.11 -9.24
C SER A 236 -11.11 12.55 -8.99
N GLU A 237 -9.98 12.71 -8.25
CA GLU A 237 -9.31 14.00 -8.06
C GLU A 237 -8.87 14.60 -9.41
N VAL A 238 -8.19 13.82 -10.25
CA VAL A 238 -7.72 14.26 -11.58
C VAL A 238 -8.88 14.66 -12.49
N LYS A 239 -9.99 13.92 -12.45
CA LYS A 239 -11.20 14.23 -13.21
C LYS A 239 -12.05 15.36 -12.61
N LYS A 240 -11.63 15.92 -11.46
CA LYS A 240 -12.37 16.96 -10.73
C LYS A 240 -13.81 16.57 -10.39
N GLU A 241 -13.99 15.31 -10.02
CA GLU A 241 -15.28 14.81 -9.55
C GLU A 241 -15.52 15.23 -8.09
N SER A 242 -16.78 15.17 -7.64
CA SER A 242 -17.20 15.64 -6.30
C SER A 242 -16.80 14.74 -5.13
N LYS A 243 -15.83 13.83 -5.32
CA LYS A 243 -15.30 13.00 -4.24
C LYS A 243 -14.36 13.78 -3.32
N PRO A 244 -14.31 13.44 -2.03
CA PRO A 244 -13.31 13.99 -1.13
C PRO A 244 -11.89 13.65 -1.60
N ILE A 245 -10.97 14.61 -1.45
CA ILE A 245 -9.54 14.43 -1.76
C ILE A 245 -8.83 13.90 -0.51
N GLY A 246 -8.02 12.86 -0.66
CA GLY A 246 -7.29 12.27 0.44
C GLY A 246 -6.60 10.96 0.06
N GLN A 247 -6.23 10.19 1.06
CA GLN A 247 -5.63 8.87 0.90
C GLN A 247 -6.23 7.89 1.90
N ASN A 248 -6.52 6.67 1.42
CA ASN A 248 -6.81 5.52 2.26
C ASN A 248 -5.50 4.97 2.83
N PHE A 249 -5.57 4.26 3.94
CA PHE A 249 -4.43 3.55 4.50
C PHE A 249 -4.75 2.05 4.56
N VAL A 250 -3.86 1.24 4.00
CA VAL A 250 -3.91 -0.22 4.14
C VAL A 250 -2.75 -0.63 5.02
N GLY A 251 -3.05 -1.29 6.11
CA GLY A 251 -2.05 -1.62 7.12
C GLY A 251 -2.25 -2.96 7.79
N ALA A 252 -1.20 -3.39 8.48
CA ALA A 252 -1.20 -4.61 9.27
C ALA A 252 -0.43 -4.42 10.58
N PHE A 253 -0.85 -5.11 11.61
CA PHE A 253 -0.17 -5.17 12.91
C PHE A 253 -0.42 -6.52 13.58
N ASN A 254 0.49 -6.91 14.47
CA ASN A 254 0.34 -8.11 15.27
C ASN A 254 -0.45 -7.80 16.54
N LYS A 255 -1.54 -8.53 16.76
CA LYS A 255 -2.36 -8.44 17.98
C LYS A 255 -2.04 -9.61 18.90
N GLU A 256 -1.77 -9.32 20.17
CA GLU A 256 -1.78 -10.34 21.22
C GLU A 256 -3.19 -10.92 21.37
N ARG A 257 -3.26 -12.22 21.62
CA ARG A 257 -4.52 -12.89 21.95
C ARG A 257 -4.89 -12.67 23.41
#